data_5aa0ce4b66d59abc9ebcf463f263de39
#
_entry.id   5aa0ce4b66d59abc9ebcf463f263de39
#
_cell.length_a   1.000
_cell.length_b   1.000
_cell.length_c   1.000
_cell.angle_alpha   90.00
_cell.angle_beta   90.00
_cell.angle_gamma   90.00
#
_symmetry.space_group_name_H-M   'P 1'
#
loop_
_entity.id
_entity.type
_entity.pdbx_description
1 polymer ?
#
loop_
_entity_poly.entity_id
_entity_poly.type
_entity_poly.pdbx_seq_one_letter_code
_entity_poly.pdbx_strand_id
1 'polypeptide(L)'
;LTIEMLKDATLEEIQVIVADKLHNIRSIGEDLHQFGEAFWKRFKRGKRDQHWYYASIVKALSSRKSEFYLIRELEEEVMKVFGSLEVDE
;
A
#
# COMPACT_ATOMS: atom_id res chain seq x y z
N LEU A 1 -15.13 -3.20 -2.14
CA LEU A 1 -14.67 -1.87 -2.56
C LEU A 1 -13.48 -2.00 -3.50
N THR A 2 -13.61 -1.47 -4.72
CA THR A 2 -12.53 -1.51 -5.70
C THR A 2 -11.60 -0.31 -5.51
N ILE A 3 -10.41 -0.39 -6.08
CA ILE A 3 -9.42 0.70 -6.02
C ILE A 3 -10.00 1.99 -6.61
N GLU A 4 -10.74 1.89 -7.73
CA GLU A 4 -11.35 3.07 -8.36
C GLU A 4 -12.38 3.76 -7.48
N MET A 5 -13.07 2.99 -6.64
CA MET A 5 -14.10 3.53 -5.74
C MET A 5 -13.51 4.33 -4.57
N LEU A 6 -12.20 4.21 -4.31
CA LEU A 6 -11.57 4.90 -3.19
C LEU A 6 -11.63 6.42 -3.31
N LYS A 7 -11.66 6.94 -4.51
CA LYS A 7 -11.74 8.40 -4.73
C LYS A 7 -13.03 8.98 -4.15
N ASP A 8 -14.10 8.20 -4.16
CA ASP A 8 -15.43 8.62 -3.71
C ASP A 8 -15.86 7.94 -2.41
N ALA A 9 -14.95 7.20 -1.77
CA ALA A 9 -15.24 6.50 -0.52
C ALA A 9 -15.53 7.49 0.62
N THR A 10 -16.34 7.06 1.57
CA THR A 10 -16.59 7.86 2.78
C THR A 10 -15.32 7.93 3.61
N LEU A 11 -15.23 8.93 4.48
CA LEU A 11 -14.09 9.06 5.39
C LEU A 11 -13.92 7.80 6.25
N GLU A 12 -15.02 7.25 6.74
CA GLU A 12 -14.98 6.00 7.54
C GLU A 12 -14.40 4.84 6.75
N GLU A 13 -14.80 4.69 5.49
CA GLU A 13 -14.27 3.64 4.62
C GLU A 13 -12.76 3.82 4.39
N ILE A 14 -12.35 5.06 4.15
CA ILE A 14 -10.92 5.38 3.98
C ILE A 14 -10.13 5.05 5.23
N GLN A 15 -10.64 5.42 6.40
CA GLN A 15 -9.96 5.15 7.68
C GLN A 15 -9.75 3.65 7.89
N VAL A 16 -10.76 2.83 7.62
CA VAL A 16 -10.66 1.38 7.77
C VAL A 16 -9.65 0.78 6.79
N ILE A 17 -9.74 1.18 5.51
CA ILE A 17 -8.86 0.64 4.47
C ILE A 17 -7.41 1.04 4.73
N VAL A 18 -7.17 2.30 5.02
CA VAL A 18 -5.80 2.80 5.24
C VAL A 18 -5.19 2.13 6.47
N ALA A 19 -5.93 2.02 7.57
CA ALA A 19 -5.43 1.35 8.77
C ALA A 19 -5.07 -0.11 8.49
N ASP A 20 -5.92 -0.82 7.76
CA ASP A 20 -5.68 -2.22 7.40
C ASP A 20 -4.45 -2.36 6.51
N LYS A 21 -4.36 -1.56 5.47
CA LYS A 21 -3.23 -1.64 4.53
C LYS A 21 -1.92 -1.18 5.16
N LEU A 22 -1.98 -0.19 6.04
CA LEU A 22 -0.80 0.24 6.77
C LEU A 22 -0.26 -0.86 7.68
N HIS A 23 -1.15 -1.55 8.40
CA HIS A 23 -0.78 -2.69 9.22
C HIS A 23 -0.12 -3.78 8.37
N ASN A 24 -0.75 -4.11 7.24
CA ASN A 24 -0.26 -5.16 6.35
C ASN A 24 1.10 -4.82 5.74
N ILE A 25 1.29 -3.59 5.26
CA ILE A 25 2.56 -3.22 4.64
C ILE A 25 3.69 -3.13 5.65
N ARG A 26 3.40 -2.76 6.90
CA ARG A 26 4.40 -2.77 7.96
C ARG A 26 4.86 -4.19 8.26
N SER A 27 3.93 -5.15 8.26
CA SER A 27 4.27 -6.57 8.41
C SER A 27 5.12 -7.07 7.26
N ILE A 28 4.79 -6.68 6.04
CA ILE A 28 5.61 -7.00 4.86
C ILE A 28 7.02 -6.44 5.01
N GLY A 29 7.14 -5.19 5.45
CA GLY A 29 8.43 -4.55 5.67
C GLY A 29 9.28 -5.28 6.70
N GLU A 30 8.69 -5.71 7.80
CA GLU A 30 9.37 -6.48 8.85
C GLU A 30 9.85 -7.83 8.32
N ASP A 31 8.98 -8.55 7.59
CA ASP A 31 9.31 -9.85 7.02
C ASP A 31 10.39 -9.72 5.94
N LEU A 32 10.32 -8.68 5.13
CA LEU A 32 11.31 -8.42 4.10
C LEU A 32 12.68 -8.14 4.74
N HIS A 33 12.72 -7.41 5.84
CA HIS A 33 13.94 -7.14 6.58
C HIS A 33 14.53 -8.44 7.14
N GLN A 34 13.68 -9.31 7.66
CA GLN A 34 14.11 -10.57 8.28
C GLN A 34 14.54 -11.62 7.25
N PHE A 35 13.79 -11.80 6.17
CA PHE A 35 13.98 -12.89 5.21
C PHE A 35 14.60 -12.46 3.88
N GLY A 36 14.72 -11.16 3.62
CA GLY A 36 15.24 -10.65 2.37
C GLY A 36 14.31 -10.90 1.19
N GLU A 37 14.84 -10.78 -0.02
CA GLU A 37 14.06 -10.89 -1.25
C GLU A 37 13.37 -12.25 -1.44
N ALA A 38 13.86 -13.28 -0.77
CA ALA A 38 13.20 -14.60 -0.80
C ALA A 38 11.78 -14.56 -0.25
N PHE A 39 11.47 -13.56 0.60
CA PHE A 39 10.12 -13.36 1.13
C PHE A 39 9.06 -13.28 0.04
N TRP A 40 9.38 -12.65 -1.12
CA TRP A 40 8.42 -12.45 -2.20
C TRP A 40 7.93 -13.75 -2.83
N LYS A 41 8.66 -14.84 -2.65
CA LYS A 41 8.25 -16.16 -3.15
C LYS A 41 7.00 -16.69 -2.48
N ARG A 42 6.63 -16.12 -1.32
CA ARG A 42 5.42 -16.49 -0.59
C ARG A 42 4.14 -16.01 -1.28
N PHE A 43 4.26 -15.04 -2.18
CA PHE A 43 3.12 -14.51 -2.92
C PHE A 43 3.06 -15.14 -4.29
N LYS A 44 1.87 -15.64 -4.64
CA LYS A 44 1.65 -16.36 -5.90
C LYS A 44 2.10 -15.58 -7.14
N ARG A 45 1.84 -14.25 -7.12
CA ARG A 45 2.20 -13.37 -8.24
C ARG A 45 3.43 -12.50 -7.97
N GLY A 46 4.02 -12.63 -6.79
CA GLY A 46 5.27 -12.01 -6.46
C GLY A 46 5.21 -10.52 -6.12
N LYS A 47 6.40 -9.92 -6.04
CA LYS A 47 6.61 -8.54 -5.63
C LYS A 47 5.87 -7.54 -6.51
N ARG A 48 5.90 -7.74 -7.82
CA ARG A 48 5.32 -6.80 -8.79
C ARG A 48 3.83 -6.57 -8.55
N ASP A 49 3.08 -7.63 -8.32
CA ASP A 49 1.64 -7.53 -8.09
C ASP A 49 1.33 -6.86 -6.74
N GLN A 50 2.13 -7.14 -5.71
CA GLN A 50 1.99 -6.46 -4.43
C GLN A 50 2.30 -4.97 -4.58
N HIS A 51 3.35 -4.64 -5.31
CA HIS A 51 3.73 -3.26 -5.57
C HIS A 51 2.61 -2.52 -6.32
N TRP A 52 2.08 -3.13 -7.37
CA TRP A 52 0.97 -2.56 -8.13
C TRP A 52 -0.24 -2.27 -7.23
N TYR A 53 -0.59 -3.24 -6.40
CA TYR A 53 -1.76 -3.15 -5.53
C TYR A 53 -1.63 -1.97 -4.55
N TYR A 54 -0.53 -1.90 -3.81
CA TYR A 54 -0.32 -0.83 -2.83
C TYR A 54 -0.14 0.53 -3.49
N ALA A 55 0.62 0.60 -4.58
CA ALA A 55 0.81 1.84 -5.31
C ALA A 55 -0.51 2.37 -5.87
N SER A 56 -1.36 1.49 -6.37
CA SER A 56 -2.68 1.87 -6.90
C SER A 56 -3.58 2.46 -5.82
N ILE A 57 -3.56 1.88 -4.62
CA ILE A 57 -4.32 2.40 -3.48
C ILE A 57 -3.83 3.80 -3.11
N VAL A 58 -2.53 3.99 -2.99
CA VAL A 58 -1.93 5.28 -2.65
C VAL A 58 -2.28 6.33 -3.70
N LYS A 59 -2.18 5.98 -4.98
CA LYS A 59 -2.53 6.90 -6.08
C LYS A 59 -4.01 7.27 -6.05
N ALA A 60 -4.89 6.31 -5.79
CA ALA A 60 -6.33 6.56 -5.72
C ALA A 60 -6.69 7.50 -4.56
N LEU A 61 -5.92 7.47 -3.47
CA LEU A 61 -6.13 8.31 -2.30
C LEU A 61 -5.33 9.62 -2.32
N SER A 62 -4.57 9.88 -3.38
CA SER A 62 -3.68 11.04 -3.45
C SER A 62 -4.40 12.38 -3.29
N SER A 63 -5.64 12.48 -3.76
CA SER A 63 -6.47 13.68 -3.63
C SER A 63 -7.13 13.82 -2.25
N ARG A 64 -7.02 12.80 -1.41
CA ARG A 64 -7.69 12.73 -0.12
C ARG A 64 -6.72 12.82 1.08
N LYS A 65 -5.45 13.16 0.83
CA LYS A 65 -4.39 13.19 1.87
C LYS A 65 -4.69 14.11 3.04
N SER A 66 -5.39 15.22 2.79
CA SER A 66 -5.73 16.18 3.85
C SER A 66 -6.84 15.68 4.77
N GLU A 67 -7.56 14.64 4.38
CA GLU A 67 -8.71 14.15 5.14
C GLU A 67 -8.33 13.15 6.23
N PHE A 68 -7.19 12.47 6.07
CA PHE A 68 -6.75 11.48 7.05
C PHE A 68 -5.22 11.35 7.01
N TYR A 69 -4.59 11.67 8.14
CA TYR A 69 -3.12 11.75 8.21
C TYR A 69 -2.40 10.43 7.90
N LEU A 70 -3.04 9.29 8.14
CA LEU A 70 -2.42 8.00 7.87
C LEU A 70 -2.27 7.68 6.37
N ILE A 71 -2.94 8.43 5.50
CA ILE A 71 -2.75 8.27 4.04
C ILE A 71 -1.29 8.58 3.68
N ARG A 72 -0.71 9.64 4.26
CA ARG A 72 0.69 9.98 4.03
C ARG A 72 1.64 8.92 4.59
N GLU A 73 1.31 8.37 5.75
CA GLU A 73 2.11 7.31 6.33
C GLU A 73 2.07 6.05 5.47
N LEU A 74 0.92 5.73 4.90
CA LEU A 74 0.81 4.60 3.97
C LEU A 74 1.69 4.82 2.75
N GLU A 75 1.66 6.00 2.16
CA GLU A 75 2.53 6.35 1.04
C GLU A 75 4.00 6.17 1.39
N GLU A 76 4.41 6.66 2.56
CA GLU A 76 5.80 6.54 3.02
C GLU A 76 6.23 5.08 3.18
N GLU A 77 5.35 4.23 3.74
CA GLU A 77 5.66 2.82 3.90
C GLU A 77 5.76 2.10 2.55
N VAL A 78 4.90 2.44 1.60
CA VAL A 78 4.96 1.89 0.24
C VAL A 78 6.30 2.26 -0.41
N MET A 79 6.72 3.50 -0.25
CA MET A 79 8.01 3.96 -0.77
C MET A 79 9.18 3.22 -0.12
N LYS A 80 9.11 2.97 1.19
CA LYS A 80 10.17 2.22 1.89
C LYS A 80 10.27 0.78 1.41
N VAL A 81 9.12 0.11 1.25
CA VAL A 81 9.11 -1.31 0.89
C VAL A 81 9.47 -1.52 -0.57
N PHE A 82 8.95 -0.70 -1.47
CA PHE A 82 9.08 -0.91 -2.91
C PHE A 82 10.03 0.07 -3.61
N GLY A 83 10.38 1.16 -2.95
CA GLY A 83 11.28 2.18 -3.49
C GLY A 83 10.66 3.19 -4.43
N SER A 84 9.41 2.97 -4.85
CA SER A 84 8.74 3.82 -5.82
C SER A 84 7.23 3.59 -5.79
N LEU A 85 6.46 4.56 -6.29
CA LEU A 85 5.05 4.38 -6.61
C LEU A 85 4.86 3.91 -8.06
N GLU A 86 5.91 3.93 -8.85
CA GLU A 86 5.88 3.44 -10.23
C GLU A 86 6.25 1.96 -10.24
N VAL A 87 5.42 1.15 -10.90
CA VAL A 87 5.62 -0.29 -10.96
C VAL A 87 6.40 -0.64 -12.21
N ASP A 88 7.49 -1.40 -12.04
CA ASP A 88 8.31 -1.86 -13.16
C ASP A 88 7.49 -2.82 -14.04
N GLU A 89 7.61 -2.60 -15.34
CA GLU A 89 6.94 -3.46 -16.33
C GLU A 89 7.83 -4.58 -16.83
#